data_04ae5e9c28fb130ed307d849ec6d0fa2
#
_entry.id   04ae5e9c28fb130ed307d849ec6d0fa2
#
_cell.length_a   1.000
_cell.length_b   1.000
_cell.length_c   1.000
_cell.angle_alpha   90.00
_cell.angle_beta   90.00
_cell.angle_gamma   90.00
#
_symmetry.space_group_name_H-M   'P 1'
#
loop_
_entity.id
_entity.type
_entity.pdbx_description
1 polymer ?
#
loop_
_entity_poly.entity_id
_entity_poly.type
_entity_poly.pdbx_seq_one_letter_code
_entity_poly.pdbx_strand_id
1 'polypeptide(L)'
;MRVLHLLDHSAPRRSDYSRRAQALLQRLRDQGVQTVQLTGTAHPAAQAHGEDWHFYRTAPLGRHLPLVGTAAPDSRLGAAMSTAALALRLRQVARLTRPDLIHVHLPSANAVAAWPVARLQKLPLLVEAERRGVAAHAYPFPRAERWALGAAHAIAAGTAQVRAALRAEGLAGKSIAVIPPAPDLVPGVPASARMTNLAGAPLLAYAGGLEADDGLDLLLAALAQLRRKHPSLRLLVAGGGEREACFEQLLAQPGLRGHVVFAGPLSYRRAADVLPRADIAVFPAHGRESCLQPSRHLLNALAQGCAVVASDLPCHRELLVHGHSGMLFEAGKRASLVNAIELVLAEPWRIDALGAAARDFMATRRSWELTAARYRRIYEMVINKRDASR
;
A
#
# COMPACT_ATOMS: atom_id res chain seq x y z
N MET A 1 6.82 -3.88 26.34
CA MET A 1 7.64 -2.93 25.55
C MET A 1 6.79 -1.77 25.09
N ARG A 2 7.37 -0.57 25.07
CA ARG A 2 6.72 0.66 24.62
C ARG A 2 7.37 1.13 23.33
N VAL A 3 6.59 1.28 22.26
CA VAL A 3 7.08 1.67 20.93
C VAL A 3 6.51 3.04 20.56
N LEU A 4 7.40 3.96 20.15
CA LEU A 4 7.03 5.27 19.62
C LEU A 4 6.91 5.17 18.11
N HIS A 5 5.69 5.25 17.61
CA HIS A 5 5.35 5.18 16.20
C HIS A 5 5.33 6.60 15.60
N LEU A 6 6.18 6.82 14.62
CA LEU A 6 6.22 8.05 13.85
C LEU A 6 5.44 7.85 12.56
N LEU A 7 4.30 8.54 12.45
CA LEU A 7 3.35 8.44 11.35
C LEU A 7 3.41 9.71 10.50
N ASP A 8 3.09 9.60 9.22
CA ASP A 8 2.94 10.77 8.36
C ASP A 8 1.74 11.62 8.82
N HIS A 9 0.59 10.99 8.90
CA HIS A 9 -0.66 11.60 9.38
C HIS A 9 -1.56 10.57 10.05
N SER A 10 -2.59 11.06 10.73
CA SER A 10 -3.59 10.23 11.42
C SER A 10 -4.97 10.90 11.33
N ALA A 11 -5.97 10.34 12.00
CA ALA A 11 -7.25 11.03 12.18
C ALA A 11 -7.05 12.47 12.75
N PRO A 12 -7.90 13.45 12.39
CA PRO A 12 -9.16 13.32 11.65
C PRO A 12 -9.01 13.19 10.13
N ARG A 13 -7.77 13.24 9.59
CA ARG A 13 -7.54 12.98 8.16
C ARG A 13 -7.78 11.50 7.87
N ARG A 14 -8.98 11.18 7.41
CA ARG A 14 -9.37 9.82 7.03
C ARG A 14 -8.78 9.50 5.66
N SER A 15 -7.67 8.79 5.66
CA SER A 15 -7.03 8.22 4.47
C SER A 15 -6.87 6.71 4.65
N ASP A 16 -6.54 6.02 3.56
CA ASP A 16 -6.21 4.59 3.63
C ASP A 16 -4.97 4.34 4.47
N TYR A 17 -4.00 5.27 4.44
CA TYR A 17 -2.83 5.24 5.31
C TYR A 17 -3.21 5.30 6.79
N SER A 18 -4.05 6.28 7.19
CA SER A 18 -4.44 6.45 8.61
C SER A 18 -5.24 5.25 9.13
N ARG A 19 -6.12 4.65 8.30
CA ARG A 19 -6.86 3.44 8.67
C ARG A 19 -5.94 2.24 8.89
N ARG A 20 -4.96 2.04 8.01
CA ARG A 20 -3.98 0.95 8.13
C ARG A 20 -3.08 1.11 9.35
N ALA A 21 -2.58 2.33 9.55
CA ALA A 21 -1.79 2.64 10.74
C ALA A 21 -2.61 2.30 12.00
N GLN A 22 -3.87 2.70 12.05
CA GLN A 22 -4.76 2.41 13.17
C GLN A 22 -5.00 0.90 13.34
N ALA A 23 -5.26 0.16 12.25
CA ALA A 23 -5.43 -1.29 12.29
C ALA A 23 -4.19 -2.00 12.85
N LEU A 24 -3.00 -1.64 12.36
CA LEU A 24 -1.74 -2.19 12.85
C LEU A 24 -1.53 -1.88 14.34
N LEU A 25 -1.70 -0.61 14.73
CA LEU A 25 -1.52 -0.16 16.11
C LEU A 25 -2.47 -0.88 17.06
N GLN A 26 -3.73 -1.09 16.66
CA GLN A 26 -4.69 -1.85 17.45
C GLN A 26 -4.21 -3.29 17.67
N ARG A 27 -3.79 -3.99 16.60
CA ARG A 27 -3.31 -5.37 16.72
C ARG A 27 -2.01 -5.50 17.52
N LEU A 28 -1.14 -4.50 17.47
CA LEU A 28 0.04 -4.45 18.34
C LEU A 28 -0.35 -4.32 19.82
N ARG A 29 -1.35 -3.49 20.15
CA ARG A 29 -1.89 -3.36 21.50
C ARG A 29 -2.53 -4.65 21.99
N ASP A 30 -3.33 -5.30 21.14
CA ASP A 30 -3.94 -6.60 21.43
C ASP A 30 -2.87 -7.67 21.77
N GLN A 31 -1.65 -7.51 21.23
CA GLN A 31 -0.48 -8.35 21.50
C GLN A 31 0.43 -7.85 22.63
N GLY A 32 -0.03 -6.87 23.43
CA GLY A 32 0.67 -6.37 24.61
C GLY A 32 1.77 -5.35 24.33
N VAL A 33 1.82 -4.74 23.13
CA VAL A 33 2.73 -3.64 22.81
C VAL A 33 2.09 -2.31 23.24
N GLN A 34 2.74 -1.55 24.09
CA GLN A 34 2.33 -0.18 24.40
C GLN A 34 2.72 0.73 23.25
N THR A 35 1.74 1.33 22.57
CA THR A 35 1.98 2.20 21.42
C THR A 35 1.83 3.67 21.79
N VAL A 36 2.81 4.47 21.41
CA VAL A 36 2.78 5.94 21.47
C VAL A 36 2.81 6.45 20.03
N GLN A 37 1.95 7.40 19.67
CA GLN A 37 1.81 7.86 18.29
C GLN A 37 2.22 9.33 18.18
N LEU A 38 3.11 9.63 17.22
CA LEU A 38 3.49 10.99 16.83
C LEU A 38 3.25 11.15 15.33
N THR A 39 2.61 12.26 14.93
CA THR A 39 2.39 12.59 13.52
C THR A 39 3.30 13.69 13.03
N GLY A 40 3.63 13.66 11.73
CA GLY A 40 4.38 14.69 11.02
C GLY A 40 3.66 16.04 10.96
N THR A 41 4.27 16.99 10.24
CA THR A 41 3.78 18.37 10.11
C THR A 41 2.62 18.53 9.12
N ALA A 42 2.37 17.56 8.27
CA ALA A 42 1.30 17.58 7.26
C ALA A 42 -0.12 17.47 7.83
N HIS A 43 -0.26 17.60 9.14
CA HIS A 43 -1.52 17.41 9.87
C HIS A 43 -2.19 18.73 10.23
N PRO A 44 -3.50 18.90 9.99
CA PRO A 44 -4.22 20.04 10.53
C PRO A 44 -4.19 20.02 12.06
N ALA A 45 -3.97 21.17 12.68
CA ALA A 45 -3.75 21.31 14.13
C ALA A 45 -5.01 21.04 14.99
N ALA A 46 -6.15 20.74 14.40
CA ALA A 46 -7.38 20.45 15.11
C ALA A 46 -7.33 19.09 15.79
N GLN A 47 -7.47 19.06 17.10
CA GLN A 47 -7.80 17.83 17.82
C GLN A 47 -9.20 17.40 17.42
N ALA A 48 -9.36 16.22 16.88
CA ALA A 48 -10.67 15.61 16.73
C ALA A 48 -11.19 15.27 18.14
N HIS A 49 -12.27 15.88 18.53
CA HIS A 49 -12.98 15.51 19.75
C HIS A 49 -13.67 14.16 19.48
N GLY A 50 -13.48 13.18 20.35
CA GLY A 50 -14.19 11.89 20.29
C GLY A 50 -13.42 10.69 19.76
N GLU A 51 -12.10 10.71 19.70
CA GLU A 51 -11.31 9.52 19.37
C GLU A 51 -10.67 8.90 20.61
N ASP A 52 -10.81 7.58 20.75
CA ASP A 52 -10.15 6.75 21.80
C ASP A 52 -8.63 6.71 21.70
N TRP A 53 -8.04 7.48 20.76
CA TRP A 53 -6.64 7.47 20.43
C TRP A 53 -5.97 8.81 20.71
N HIS A 54 -4.97 8.81 21.57
CA HIS A 54 -4.14 9.98 21.80
C HIS A 54 -2.99 10.03 20.79
N PHE A 55 -2.95 11.08 19.97
CA PHE A 55 -1.86 11.37 19.03
C PHE A 55 -1.10 12.62 19.45
N TYR A 56 0.21 12.50 19.63
CA TYR A 56 1.09 13.66 19.67
C TYR A 56 1.21 14.23 18.26
N ARG A 57 1.13 15.54 18.12
CA ARG A 57 1.15 16.24 16.83
C ARG A 57 2.35 17.15 16.73
N THR A 58 2.86 17.32 15.51
CA THR A 58 3.95 18.25 15.21
C THR A 58 3.37 19.51 14.58
N ALA A 59 3.58 20.67 15.23
CA ALA A 59 3.23 21.97 14.67
C ALA A 59 4.34 22.44 13.70
N PRO A 60 4.00 23.09 12.58
CA PRO A 60 4.99 23.74 11.72
C PRO A 60 5.78 24.81 12.49
N LEU A 61 7.10 24.89 12.26
CA LEU A 61 7.97 25.88 12.95
C LEU A 61 7.56 27.33 12.70
N GLY A 62 7.00 27.65 11.53
CA GLY A 62 6.56 29.01 11.18
C GLY A 62 5.44 29.56 12.07
N ARG A 63 4.75 28.74 12.86
CA ARG A 63 3.76 29.20 13.85
C ARG A 63 4.39 29.86 15.09
N HIS A 64 5.64 29.55 15.37
CA HIS A 64 6.36 30.02 16.56
C HIS A 64 7.48 31.04 16.25
N LEU A 65 7.77 31.25 14.96
CA LEU A 65 8.81 32.19 14.50
C LEU A 65 8.25 33.06 13.36
N PRO A 66 7.54 34.15 13.69
CA PRO A 66 6.88 34.99 12.69
C PRO A 66 7.86 35.72 11.73
N LEU A 67 9.17 35.70 12.03
CA LEU A 67 10.22 36.27 11.19
C LEU A 67 10.71 35.34 10.07
N VAL A 68 10.38 34.05 10.12
CA VAL A 68 10.69 33.11 9.05
C VAL A 68 9.40 32.91 8.24
N GLY A 69 9.30 33.57 7.09
CA GLY A 69 8.16 33.46 6.19
C GLY A 69 7.81 32.00 5.95
N THR A 70 6.52 31.70 5.78
CA THR A 70 6.03 30.32 5.51
C THR A 70 6.61 29.84 4.18
N ALA A 71 7.72 29.11 4.23
CA ALA A 71 8.28 28.48 3.05
C ALA A 71 7.24 27.48 2.51
N ALA A 72 7.05 27.46 1.19
CA ALA A 72 6.15 26.51 0.56
C ALA A 72 6.49 25.09 1.02
N PRO A 73 5.50 24.27 1.41
CA PRO A 73 5.75 22.91 1.93
C PRO A 73 6.61 22.06 1.00
N ASP A 74 6.49 22.26 -0.31
CA ASP A 74 7.20 21.51 -1.35
C ASP A 74 8.60 22.06 -1.68
N SER A 75 9.00 23.18 -1.03
CA SER A 75 10.35 23.73 -1.20
C SER A 75 11.38 22.97 -0.34
N ARG A 76 12.66 23.02 -0.75
CA ARG A 76 13.75 22.44 0.05
C ARG A 76 13.82 23.03 1.47
N LEU A 77 13.59 24.32 1.57
CA LEU A 77 13.56 25.00 2.87
C LEU A 77 12.37 24.54 3.71
N GLY A 78 11.17 24.45 3.13
CA GLY A 78 9.98 23.94 3.80
C GLY A 78 10.16 22.51 4.30
N ALA A 79 10.75 21.63 3.48
CA ALA A 79 11.05 20.26 3.87
C ALA A 79 12.07 20.18 5.01
N ALA A 80 13.13 21.01 4.98
CA ALA A 80 14.13 21.08 6.05
C ALA A 80 13.51 21.58 7.36
N MET A 81 12.68 22.63 7.31
CA MET A 81 11.95 23.17 8.47
C MET A 81 10.99 22.14 9.06
N SER A 82 10.25 21.42 8.22
CA SER A 82 9.34 20.36 8.64
C SER A 82 10.10 19.19 9.31
N THR A 83 11.23 18.81 8.74
CA THR A 83 12.12 17.78 9.31
C THR A 83 12.66 18.21 10.67
N ALA A 84 13.11 19.45 10.82
CA ALA A 84 13.58 19.99 12.09
C ALA A 84 12.48 20.08 13.15
N ALA A 85 11.28 20.57 12.77
CA ALA A 85 10.11 20.60 13.66
C ALA A 85 9.76 19.21 14.18
N LEU A 86 9.75 18.24 13.27
CA LEU A 86 9.46 16.83 13.59
C LEU A 86 10.52 16.26 14.54
N ALA A 87 11.81 16.53 14.31
CA ALA A 87 12.91 16.06 15.17
C ALA A 87 12.81 16.64 16.59
N LEU A 88 12.52 17.93 16.72
CA LEU A 88 12.35 18.59 18.02
C LEU A 88 11.15 18.01 18.79
N ARG A 89 10.02 17.85 18.11
CA ARG A 89 8.82 17.27 18.72
C ARG A 89 9.03 15.80 19.08
N LEU A 90 9.66 15.02 18.23
CA LEU A 90 9.99 13.64 18.49
C LEU A 90 10.88 13.51 19.74
N ARG A 91 11.91 14.37 19.87
CA ARG A 91 12.78 14.40 21.04
C ARG A 91 12.01 14.68 22.34
N GLN A 92 11.06 15.63 22.29
CA GLN A 92 10.21 15.97 23.42
C GLN A 92 9.32 14.79 23.82
N VAL A 93 8.61 14.17 22.85
CA VAL A 93 7.71 13.05 23.11
C VAL A 93 8.48 11.83 23.59
N ALA A 94 9.65 11.53 23.00
CA ALA A 94 10.48 10.40 23.43
C ALA A 94 11.00 10.57 24.87
N ARG A 95 11.35 11.80 25.31
CA ARG A 95 11.71 12.07 26.71
C ARG A 95 10.55 11.88 27.66
N LEU A 96 9.35 12.34 27.26
CA LEU A 96 8.13 12.25 28.06
C LEU A 96 7.67 10.80 28.24
N THR A 97 7.66 10.04 27.15
CA THR A 97 7.06 8.69 27.10
C THR A 97 8.04 7.56 27.36
N ARG A 98 9.36 7.83 27.29
CA ARG A 98 10.45 6.87 27.50
C ARG A 98 10.22 5.55 26.74
N PRO A 99 10.16 5.58 25.41
CA PRO A 99 9.95 4.38 24.60
C PRO A 99 11.20 3.48 24.60
N ASP A 100 11.00 2.21 24.34
CA ASP A 100 12.08 1.24 24.16
C ASP A 100 12.64 1.26 22.74
N LEU A 101 11.83 1.72 21.75
CA LEU A 101 12.14 1.73 20.32
C LEU A 101 11.36 2.84 19.60
N ILE A 102 11.95 3.41 18.54
CA ILE A 102 11.26 4.28 17.59
C ILE A 102 10.99 3.49 16.31
N HIS A 103 9.72 3.45 15.89
CA HIS A 103 9.28 2.87 14.63
C HIS A 103 8.81 3.97 13.68
N VAL A 104 9.55 4.19 12.60
CA VAL A 104 9.19 5.13 11.54
C VAL A 104 8.40 4.40 10.47
N HIS A 105 7.14 4.79 10.33
CA HIS A 105 6.30 4.34 9.23
C HIS A 105 6.57 5.16 7.97
N LEU A 106 6.02 4.72 6.85
CA LEU A 106 6.11 5.48 5.60
C LEU A 106 5.54 6.90 5.77
N PRO A 107 6.13 7.90 5.11
CA PRO A 107 7.29 7.81 4.22
C PRO A 107 8.62 7.65 4.99
N SER A 108 9.53 6.88 4.40
CA SER A 108 10.87 6.63 5.00
C SER A 108 11.69 7.90 5.22
N ALA A 109 11.39 8.98 4.50
CA ALA A 109 11.97 10.31 4.69
C ALA A 109 11.89 10.82 6.14
N ASN A 110 10.85 10.43 6.90
CA ASN A 110 10.73 10.77 8.31
C ASN A 110 11.86 10.18 9.17
N ALA A 111 12.61 9.19 8.67
CA ALA A 111 13.79 8.66 9.33
C ALA A 111 14.92 9.69 9.47
N VAL A 112 14.97 10.70 8.57
CA VAL A 112 15.94 11.80 8.66
C VAL A 112 15.75 12.60 9.95
N ALA A 113 14.48 12.83 10.35
CA ALA A 113 14.15 13.47 11.62
C ALA A 113 14.35 12.52 12.82
N ALA A 114 14.08 11.25 12.66
CA ALA A 114 14.10 10.26 13.73
C ALA A 114 15.52 9.85 14.12
N TRP A 115 16.42 9.73 13.16
CA TRP A 115 17.77 9.22 13.41
C TRP A 115 18.58 10.02 14.46
N PRO A 116 18.71 11.38 14.39
CA PRO A 116 19.47 12.12 15.40
C PRO A 116 18.87 11.97 16.79
N VAL A 117 17.55 11.89 16.91
CA VAL A 117 16.85 11.70 18.19
C VAL A 117 17.12 10.30 18.75
N ALA A 118 17.02 9.28 17.90
CA ALA A 118 17.31 7.89 18.27
C ALA A 118 18.74 7.75 18.78
N ARG A 119 19.72 8.34 18.07
CA ARG A 119 21.14 8.34 18.48
C ARG A 119 21.37 9.04 19.80
N LEU A 120 20.83 10.26 19.97
CA LEU A 120 21.00 11.07 21.20
C LEU A 120 20.39 10.40 22.43
N GLN A 121 19.28 9.68 22.26
CA GLN A 121 18.58 9.00 23.35
C GLN A 121 18.93 7.51 23.47
N LYS A 122 19.88 7.03 22.64
CA LYS A 122 20.29 5.62 22.57
C LYS A 122 19.11 4.66 22.38
N LEU A 123 18.15 5.07 21.54
CA LEU A 123 16.97 4.27 21.21
C LEU A 123 17.21 3.51 19.90
N PRO A 124 16.81 2.24 19.84
CA PRO A 124 16.76 1.53 18.56
C PRO A 124 15.80 2.20 17.57
N LEU A 125 16.14 2.11 16.28
CA LEU A 125 15.37 2.68 15.19
C LEU A 125 15.00 1.58 14.19
N LEU A 126 13.71 1.36 14.00
CA LEU A 126 13.13 0.58 12.91
C LEU A 126 12.52 1.54 11.88
N VAL A 127 12.78 1.32 10.60
CA VAL A 127 12.23 2.15 9.51
C VAL A 127 11.52 1.26 8.50
N GLU A 128 10.27 1.59 8.16
CA GLU A 128 9.61 1.02 7.00
C GLU A 128 10.18 1.64 5.73
N ALA A 129 10.52 0.81 4.78
CA ALA A 129 10.99 1.25 3.48
C ALA A 129 10.10 0.69 2.39
N GLU A 130 9.59 1.58 1.57
CA GLU A 130 8.85 1.28 0.34
C GLU A 130 9.57 1.99 -0.79
N ARG A 131 9.76 1.30 -1.91
CA ARG A 131 10.22 1.95 -3.11
C ARG A 131 8.99 2.39 -3.89
N ARG A 132 8.72 3.68 -3.87
CA ARG A 132 7.72 4.30 -4.75
C ARG A 132 8.40 4.82 -5.99
N GLY A 133 7.67 4.82 -7.10
CA GLY A 133 8.04 5.47 -8.32
C GLY A 133 8.44 6.94 -8.14
N VAL A 134 9.28 7.39 -9.05
CA VAL A 134 9.89 8.73 -9.07
C VAL A 134 8.85 9.87 -9.00
N ALA A 135 7.58 9.61 -9.28
CA ALA A 135 6.53 10.63 -9.37
C ALA A 135 5.79 10.93 -8.06
N ALA A 136 5.85 10.09 -7.04
CA ALA A 136 5.11 10.32 -5.81
C ALA A 136 5.99 11.01 -4.75
N HIS A 137 6.01 12.34 -4.74
CA HIS A 137 6.57 13.20 -3.67
C HIS A 137 8.00 12.80 -3.27
N ALA A 138 8.94 12.94 -4.20
CA ALA A 138 10.35 12.75 -3.93
C ALA A 138 10.79 13.70 -2.80
N TYR A 139 11.19 13.13 -1.67
CA TYR A 139 11.84 13.89 -0.61
C TYR A 139 13.04 14.63 -1.19
N PRO A 140 13.17 15.95 -1.00
CA PRO A 140 14.18 16.77 -1.69
C PRO A 140 15.61 16.46 -1.31
N PHE A 141 15.83 15.57 -0.32
CA PHE A 141 17.17 15.15 0.15
C PHE A 141 17.32 13.63 0.13
N PRO A 142 17.36 12.97 -1.04
CA PRO A 142 17.38 11.50 -1.14
C PRO A 142 18.66 10.88 -0.53
N ARG A 143 19.77 11.64 -0.53
CA ARG A 143 21.01 11.19 0.13
C ARG A 143 20.87 11.12 1.64
N ALA A 144 20.17 12.08 2.26
CA ALA A 144 19.91 12.08 3.71
C ALA A 144 18.95 10.95 4.12
N GLU A 145 17.94 10.68 3.31
CA GLU A 145 17.03 9.55 3.51
C GLU A 145 17.78 8.22 3.45
N ARG A 146 18.57 8.00 2.40
CA ARG A 146 19.39 6.80 2.24
C ARG A 146 20.38 6.60 3.40
N TRP A 147 20.99 7.68 3.85
CA TRP A 147 21.87 7.65 5.00
C TRP A 147 21.12 7.29 6.29
N ALA A 148 19.92 7.87 6.53
CA ALA A 148 19.10 7.54 7.69
C ALA A 148 18.62 6.08 7.67
N LEU A 149 18.26 5.54 6.50
CA LEU A 149 17.98 4.12 6.32
C LEU A 149 19.23 3.27 6.65
N GLY A 150 20.40 3.68 6.15
CA GLY A 150 21.67 3.02 6.46
C GLY A 150 22.04 3.05 7.95
N ALA A 151 21.57 4.02 8.70
CA ALA A 151 21.80 4.16 10.13
C ALA A 151 20.73 3.46 11.00
N ALA A 152 19.63 2.98 10.41
CA ALA A 152 18.59 2.23 11.12
C ALA A 152 19.15 0.90 11.68
N HIS A 153 18.61 0.45 12.80
CA HIS A 153 18.96 -0.84 13.42
C HIS A 153 18.28 -2.01 12.68
N ALA A 154 17.10 -1.78 12.15
CA ALA A 154 16.40 -2.69 11.24
C ALA A 154 15.56 -1.90 10.23
N ILE A 155 15.32 -2.52 9.08
CA ILE A 155 14.44 -1.99 8.02
C ILE A 155 13.34 -3.02 7.78
N ALA A 156 12.11 -2.55 7.63
CA ALA A 156 10.97 -3.37 7.24
C ALA A 156 10.64 -3.11 5.77
N ALA A 157 10.66 -4.14 4.94
CA ALA A 157 10.31 -4.11 3.53
C ALA A 157 8.99 -4.86 3.30
N GLY A 158 8.10 -4.33 2.45
CA GLY A 158 6.78 -4.95 2.19
C GLY A 158 6.85 -6.24 1.38
N THR A 159 7.90 -6.45 0.57
CA THR A 159 8.10 -7.62 -0.30
C THR A 159 9.57 -8.05 -0.35
N ALA A 160 9.81 -9.27 -0.82
CA ALA A 160 11.17 -9.75 -1.08
C ALA A 160 11.87 -8.91 -2.17
N GLN A 161 11.12 -8.40 -3.14
CA GLN A 161 11.62 -7.54 -4.22
C GLN A 161 12.11 -6.20 -3.70
N VAL A 162 11.33 -5.54 -2.81
CA VAL A 162 11.76 -4.30 -2.13
C VAL A 162 13.04 -4.56 -1.33
N ARG A 163 13.10 -5.66 -0.58
CA ARG A 163 14.32 -6.04 0.15
C ARG A 163 15.52 -6.22 -0.78
N ALA A 164 15.34 -6.90 -1.92
CA ALA A 164 16.40 -7.10 -2.91
C ALA A 164 16.86 -5.77 -3.51
N ALA A 165 15.93 -4.87 -3.84
CA ALA A 165 16.25 -3.53 -4.34
C ALA A 165 17.04 -2.70 -3.33
N LEU A 166 16.64 -2.68 -2.06
CA LEU A 166 17.35 -1.97 -0.99
C LEU A 166 18.77 -2.52 -0.80
N ARG A 167 18.95 -3.83 -0.90
CA ARG A 167 20.28 -4.45 -0.84
C ARG A 167 21.18 -4.04 -2.02
N ALA A 168 20.62 -4.02 -3.23
CA ALA A 168 21.31 -3.57 -4.43
C ALA A 168 21.72 -2.08 -4.35
N GLU A 169 20.95 -1.27 -3.62
CA GLU A 169 21.25 0.15 -3.37
C GLU A 169 22.30 0.40 -2.26
N GLY A 170 22.98 -0.64 -1.79
CA GLY A 170 24.07 -0.53 -0.82
C GLY A 170 23.66 -0.76 0.64
N LEU A 171 22.47 -1.28 0.90
CA LEU A 171 22.01 -1.65 2.25
C LEU A 171 22.16 -3.17 2.52
N ALA A 172 23.04 -3.86 1.79
CA ALA A 172 23.22 -5.31 1.89
C ALA A 172 23.62 -5.80 3.30
N GLY A 173 24.42 -5.01 4.04
CA GLY A 173 24.81 -5.32 5.41
C GLY A 173 23.77 -5.04 6.49
N LYS A 174 22.57 -4.55 6.12
CA LYS A 174 21.50 -4.22 7.07
C LYS A 174 20.55 -5.37 7.34
N SER A 175 19.99 -5.38 8.55
CA SER A 175 18.89 -6.26 8.91
C SER A 175 17.61 -5.77 8.23
N ILE A 176 17.24 -6.40 7.10
CA ILE A 176 16.03 -6.05 6.34
C ILE A 176 15.04 -7.20 6.44
N ALA A 177 14.00 -7.02 7.22
CA ALA A 177 12.92 -7.98 7.38
C ALA A 177 11.82 -7.75 6.33
N VAL A 178 11.28 -8.84 5.79
CA VAL A 178 10.09 -8.75 4.92
C VAL A 178 8.85 -8.86 5.79
N ILE A 179 8.06 -7.79 5.80
CA ILE A 179 6.76 -7.73 6.47
C ILE A 179 5.70 -7.48 5.40
N PRO A 180 5.09 -8.55 4.87
CA PRO A 180 4.09 -8.41 3.85
C PRO A 180 2.88 -7.61 4.31
N PRO A 181 2.33 -6.73 3.45
CA PRO A 181 1.14 -5.97 3.79
C PRO A 181 -0.09 -6.87 3.94
N ALA A 182 -0.93 -6.53 4.90
CA ALA A 182 -2.26 -7.11 5.04
C ALA A 182 -3.28 -6.34 4.16
N PRO A 183 -4.41 -6.95 3.77
CA PRO A 183 -5.49 -6.27 3.09
C PRO A 183 -6.15 -5.24 4.00
N ASP A 184 -6.70 -4.18 3.40
CA ASP A 184 -7.36 -3.11 4.17
C ASP A 184 -8.76 -3.53 4.67
N LEU A 185 -9.30 -4.62 4.15
CA LEU A 185 -10.64 -5.09 4.38
C LEU A 185 -10.64 -6.46 5.07
N VAL A 186 -11.54 -6.60 6.01
CA VAL A 186 -11.83 -7.90 6.61
C VAL A 186 -12.62 -8.73 5.59
N PRO A 187 -12.30 -10.01 5.38
CA PRO A 187 -13.09 -10.89 4.52
C PRO A 187 -14.54 -10.93 5.00
N GLY A 188 -15.50 -10.58 4.16
CA GLY A 188 -16.85 -10.50 4.68
C GLY A 188 -18.03 -10.36 3.71
N VAL A 189 -17.81 -10.25 2.41
CA VAL A 189 -18.93 -10.26 1.47
C VAL A 189 -19.04 -11.65 0.84
N PRO A 190 -20.16 -12.36 1.03
CA PRO A 190 -20.38 -13.65 0.36
C PRO A 190 -20.33 -13.50 -1.16
N ALA A 191 -19.80 -14.51 -1.84
CA ALA A 191 -19.79 -14.59 -3.32
C ALA A 191 -21.19 -14.46 -3.95
N SER A 192 -22.26 -14.71 -3.18
CA SER A 192 -23.66 -14.53 -3.57
C SER A 192 -24.07 -13.08 -3.89
N ALA A 193 -23.22 -12.10 -3.57
CA ALA A 193 -23.43 -10.69 -3.91
C ALA A 193 -22.85 -10.30 -5.27
N ARG A 194 -22.41 -11.27 -6.11
CA ARG A 194 -22.02 -10.93 -7.47
C ARG A 194 -23.15 -10.19 -8.16
N MET A 195 -22.86 -9.12 -8.81
CA MET A 195 -23.76 -8.55 -9.80
C MET A 195 -23.80 -9.55 -10.95
N THR A 196 -24.54 -10.67 -10.75
CA THR A 196 -25.09 -11.37 -11.89
C THR A 196 -25.83 -10.28 -12.64
N ASN A 197 -25.17 -9.81 -13.65
CA ASN A 197 -25.61 -8.67 -14.41
C ASN A 197 -27.10 -8.78 -14.68
N LEU A 198 -27.77 -7.67 -14.69
CA LEU A 198 -29.12 -7.43 -15.17
C LEU A 198 -29.47 -8.14 -16.51
N ALA A 199 -28.56 -8.92 -17.11
CA ALA A 199 -28.72 -9.68 -18.34
C ALA A 199 -27.84 -10.94 -18.45
N GLY A 200 -27.21 -11.46 -17.39
CA GLY A 200 -26.35 -12.66 -17.50
C GLY A 200 -25.03 -12.45 -18.27
N ALA A 201 -24.62 -11.20 -18.50
CA ALA A 201 -23.43 -10.87 -19.24
C ALA A 201 -22.19 -10.90 -18.33
N PRO A 202 -21.04 -11.49 -18.73
CA PRO A 202 -19.83 -11.50 -17.93
C PRO A 202 -19.29 -10.09 -17.68
N LEU A 203 -18.78 -9.84 -16.47
CA LEU A 203 -18.22 -8.57 -16.05
C LEU A 203 -16.77 -8.73 -15.61
N LEU A 204 -15.86 -8.02 -16.28
CA LEU A 204 -14.52 -7.79 -15.81
C LEU A 204 -14.49 -6.53 -14.96
N ALA A 205 -13.60 -6.47 -13.96
CA ALA A 205 -13.33 -5.25 -13.22
C ALA A 205 -11.83 -4.98 -13.14
N TYR A 206 -11.48 -3.70 -13.27
CA TYR A 206 -10.15 -3.17 -13.04
C TYR A 206 -10.23 -2.12 -11.92
N ALA A 207 -9.30 -2.18 -10.97
CA ALA A 207 -9.12 -1.13 -9.99
C ALA A 207 -7.62 -0.84 -9.82
N GLY A 208 -7.22 0.41 -10.08
CA GLY A 208 -5.81 0.79 -10.06
C GLY A 208 -5.56 2.20 -10.53
N GLY A 209 -4.29 2.55 -10.73
CA GLY A 209 -3.86 3.76 -11.40
C GLY A 209 -4.17 3.73 -12.90
N LEU A 210 -4.01 4.87 -13.56
CA LEU A 210 -4.18 5.01 -15.01
C LEU A 210 -2.86 5.34 -15.71
N GLU A 211 -1.74 5.05 -15.06
CA GLU A 211 -0.43 5.26 -15.66
C GLU A 211 -0.11 4.17 -16.69
N ALA A 212 0.90 4.43 -17.54
CA ALA A 212 1.28 3.50 -18.59
C ALA A 212 1.64 2.11 -18.04
N ASP A 213 2.33 2.07 -16.90
CA ASP A 213 2.80 0.86 -16.25
C ASP A 213 1.68 0.04 -15.58
N ASP A 214 0.50 0.64 -15.37
CA ASP A 214 -0.66 -0.03 -14.78
C ASP A 214 -1.37 -0.97 -15.76
N GLY A 215 -1.13 -0.83 -17.07
CA GLY A 215 -1.53 -1.79 -18.09
C GLY A 215 -3.01 -1.73 -18.49
N LEU A 216 -3.74 -0.65 -18.20
CA LEU A 216 -5.13 -0.53 -18.63
C LEU A 216 -5.26 -0.54 -20.16
N ASP A 217 -4.30 0.05 -20.90
CA ASP A 217 -4.24 -0.02 -22.37
C ASP A 217 -4.24 -1.46 -22.89
N LEU A 218 -3.45 -2.33 -22.24
CA LEU A 218 -3.39 -3.75 -22.55
C LEU A 218 -4.74 -4.44 -22.32
N LEU A 219 -5.42 -4.11 -21.21
CA LEU A 219 -6.73 -4.67 -20.89
C LEU A 219 -7.80 -4.22 -21.87
N LEU A 220 -7.83 -2.95 -22.27
CA LEU A 220 -8.78 -2.44 -23.27
C LEU A 220 -8.59 -3.12 -24.64
N ALA A 221 -7.33 -3.30 -25.05
CA ALA A 221 -7.00 -4.03 -26.27
C ALA A 221 -7.39 -5.52 -26.19
N ALA A 222 -7.24 -6.14 -25.02
CA ALA A 222 -7.70 -7.51 -24.78
C ALA A 222 -9.23 -7.62 -24.80
N LEU A 223 -9.95 -6.66 -24.19
CA LEU A 223 -11.40 -6.60 -24.18
C LEU A 223 -11.95 -6.53 -25.63
N ALA A 224 -11.39 -5.68 -26.48
CA ALA A 224 -11.80 -5.57 -27.89
C ALA A 224 -11.66 -6.91 -28.64
N GLN A 225 -10.64 -7.70 -28.30
CA GLN A 225 -10.45 -9.05 -28.87
C GLN A 225 -11.43 -10.06 -28.28
N LEU A 226 -11.60 -10.11 -26.95
CA LEU A 226 -12.48 -11.02 -26.25
C LEU A 226 -13.94 -10.87 -26.69
N ARG A 227 -14.38 -9.65 -26.95
CA ARG A 227 -15.75 -9.36 -27.40
C ARG A 227 -16.13 -9.99 -28.74
N ARG A 228 -15.17 -10.42 -29.57
CA ARG A 228 -15.48 -11.18 -30.77
C ARG A 228 -16.13 -12.53 -30.47
N LYS A 229 -15.76 -13.15 -29.33
CA LYS A 229 -16.34 -14.41 -28.85
C LYS A 229 -17.39 -14.20 -27.76
N HIS A 230 -17.28 -13.12 -26.98
CA HIS A 230 -18.15 -12.77 -25.88
C HIS A 230 -18.76 -11.37 -26.09
N PRO A 231 -19.73 -11.18 -27.02
CA PRO A 231 -20.26 -9.86 -27.38
C PRO A 231 -20.84 -9.07 -26.23
N SER A 232 -21.40 -9.76 -25.22
CA SER A 232 -22.00 -9.18 -24.02
C SER A 232 -20.98 -8.81 -22.92
N LEU A 233 -19.69 -9.17 -23.07
CA LEU A 233 -18.65 -8.91 -22.08
C LEU A 233 -18.52 -7.42 -21.80
N ARG A 234 -18.48 -7.06 -20.53
CA ARG A 234 -18.32 -5.67 -20.04
C ARG A 234 -17.09 -5.53 -19.16
N LEU A 235 -16.61 -4.30 -19.05
CA LEU A 235 -15.52 -3.93 -18.17
C LEU A 235 -15.93 -2.72 -17.32
N LEU A 236 -15.73 -2.85 -16.00
CA LEU A 236 -15.80 -1.74 -15.07
C LEU A 236 -14.39 -1.29 -14.73
N VAL A 237 -14.09 -0.01 -14.96
CA VAL A 237 -12.80 0.62 -14.66
C VAL A 237 -12.98 1.58 -13.48
N ALA A 238 -12.27 1.32 -12.39
CA ALA A 238 -12.21 2.15 -11.22
C ALA A 238 -10.76 2.64 -11.03
N GLY A 239 -10.52 3.91 -11.30
CA GLY A 239 -9.16 4.46 -11.20
C GLY A 239 -9.11 5.94 -11.50
N GLY A 240 -7.96 6.55 -11.25
CA GLY A 240 -7.66 7.94 -11.56
C GLY A 240 -6.17 8.10 -11.80
N GLY A 241 -5.79 9.16 -12.48
CA GLY A 241 -4.40 9.44 -12.81
C GLY A 241 -4.30 10.51 -13.90
N GLU A 242 -3.08 10.87 -14.26
CA GLU A 242 -2.81 11.93 -15.24
C GLU A 242 -3.37 11.60 -16.66
N ARG A 243 -3.56 10.31 -16.96
CA ARG A 243 -4.04 9.85 -18.27
C ARG A 243 -5.56 9.65 -18.35
N GLU A 244 -6.33 10.09 -17.35
CA GLU A 244 -7.80 9.92 -17.30
C GLU A 244 -8.49 10.44 -18.57
N ALA A 245 -8.17 11.65 -19.01
CA ALA A 245 -8.73 12.24 -20.22
C ALA A 245 -8.38 11.44 -21.51
N CYS A 246 -7.21 10.82 -21.55
CA CYS A 246 -6.80 9.96 -22.65
C CYS A 246 -7.65 8.68 -22.71
N PHE A 247 -7.97 8.09 -21.56
CA PHE A 247 -8.84 6.91 -21.49
C PHE A 247 -10.29 7.22 -21.85
N GLU A 248 -10.82 8.38 -21.48
CA GLU A 248 -12.15 8.81 -21.92
C GLU A 248 -12.25 8.88 -23.43
N GLN A 249 -11.21 9.38 -24.11
CA GLN A 249 -11.16 9.38 -25.59
C GLN A 249 -11.08 7.96 -26.17
N LEU A 250 -10.31 7.05 -25.57
CA LEU A 250 -10.24 5.65 -25.99
C LEU A 250 -11.60 4.94 -25.87
N LEU A 251 -12.37 5.24 -24.81
CA LEU A 251 -13.69 4.66 -24.58
C LEU A 251 -14.73 5.09 -25.64
N ALA A 252 -14.51 6.20 -26.31
CA ALA A 252 -15.36 6.64 -27.42
C ALA A 252 -15.22 5.81 -28.69
N GLN A 253 -14.18 4.95 -28.79
CA GLN A 253 -13.97 4.09 -29.95
C GLN A 253 -15.11 3.08 -30.16
N PRO A 254 -15.53 2.81 -31.39
CA PRO A 254 -16.69 1.94 -31.72
C PRO A 254 -16.62 0.56 -31.07
N GLY A 255 -15.42 0.01 -30.88
CA GLY A 255 -15.21 -1.32 -30.27
C GLY A 255 -15.35 -1.37 -28.75
N LEU A 256 -15.34 -0.24 -28.05
CA LEU A 256 -15.39 -0.17 -26.59
C LEU A 256 -16.63 0.56 -26.07
N ARG A 257 -17.23 1.39 -26.90
CA ARG A 257 -18.39 2.20 -26.54
C ARG A 257 -19.55 1.34 -26.04
N GLY A 258 -20.07 1.70 -24.85
CA GLY A 258 -21.20 0.98 -24.21
C GLY A 258 -20.81 -0.35 -23.52
N HIS A 259 -19.53 -0.77 -23.61
CA HIS A 259 -19.03 -2.00 -22.96
C HIS A 259 -18.06 -1.74 -21.82
N VAL A 260 -17.57 -0.51 -21.70
CA VAL A 260 -16.73 -0.07 -20.61
C VAL A 260 -17.46 1.00 -19.81
N VAL A 261 -17.53 0.82 -18.50
CA VAL A 261 -18.03 1.80 -17.55
C VAL A 261 -16.84 2.35 -16.78
N PHE A 262 -16.61 3.65 -16.89
CA PHE A 262 -15.57 4.33 -16.13
C PHE A 262 -16.21 4.95 -14.88
N ALA A 263 -15.81 4.47 -13.70
CA ALA A 263 -16.35 4.89 -12.41
C ALA A 263 -15.53 6.01 -11.75
N GLY A 264 -14.44 6.45 -12.40
CA GLY A 264 -13.49 7.41 -11.83
C GLY A 264 -12.70 6.84 -10.64
N PRO A 265 -11.98 7.70 -9.91
CA PRO A 265 -11.20 7.28 -8.75
C PRO A 265 -12.12 6.84 -7.62
N LEU A 266 -12.04 5.55 -7.26
CA LEU A 266 -12.76 5.01 -6.12
C LEU A 266 -11.85 4.92 -4.89
N SER A 267 -12.40 5.24 -3.71
CA SER A 267 -11.73 4.86 -2.47
C SER A 267 -11.59 3.34 -2.40
N TYR A 268 -10.56 2.84 -1.72
CA TYR A 268 -10.37 1.38 -1.55
C TYR A 268 -11.61 0.67 -1.00
N ARG A 269 -12.38 1.34 -0.16
CA ARG A 269 -13.63 0.80 0.38
C ARG A 269 -14.70 0.62 -0.70
N ARG A 270 -14.89 1.62 -1.56
CA ARG A 270 -15.84 1.51 -2.69
C ARG A 270 -15.36 0.50 -3.74
N ALA A 271 -14.07 0.48 -4.03
CA ALA A 271 -13.51 -0.54 -4.92
C ALA A 271 -13.74 -1.96 -4.37
N ALA A 272 -13.67 -2.13 -3.05
CA ALA A 272 -13.96 -3.38 -2.40
C ALA A 272 -15.44 -3.80 -2.40
N ASP A 273 -16.35 -2.85 -2.50
CA ASP A 273 -17.78 -3.15 -2.67
C ASP A 273 -18.09 -3.52 -4.13
N VAL A 274 -17.26 -3.09 -5.06
CA VAL A 274 -17.47 -3.24 -6.51
C VAL A 274 -16.75 -4.46 -7.08
N LEU A 275 -15.48 -4.67 -6.72
CA LEU A 275 -14.66 -5.75 -7.26
C LEU A 275 -15.26 -7.16 -7.04
N PRO A 276 -15.81 -7.50 -5.86
CA PRO A 276 -16.42 -8.82 -5.64
C PRO A 276 -17.70 -9.09 -6.45
N ARG A 277 -18.25 -8.03 -7.05
CA ARG A 277 -19.45 -8.15 -7.88
C ARG A 277 -19.13 -8.48 -9.35
N ALA A 278 -17.87 -8.34 -9.75
CA ALA A 278 -17.40 -8.77 -11.05
C ALA A 278 -17.09 -10.28 -11.06
N ASP A 279 -17.15 -10.89 -12.23
CA ASP A 279 -16.75 -12.28 -12.40
C ASP A 279 -15.24 -12.44 -12.29
N ILE A 280 -14.48 -11.48 -12.87
CA ILE A 280 -13.02 -11.51 -12.88
C ILE A 280 -12.49 -10.10 -12.57
N ALA A 281 -11.61 -9.99 -11.57
CA ALA A 281 -10.81 -8.80 -11.32
C ALA A 281 -9.47 -8.93 -12.06
N VAL A 282 -9.11 -7.93 -12.89
CA VAL A 282 -7.93 -7.98 -13.76
C VAL A 282 -6.89 -6.96 -13.29
N PHE A 283 -5.64 -7.40 -13.13
CA PHE A 283 -4.50 -6.56 -12.72
C PHE A 283 -3.35 -6.70 -13.72
N PRO A 284 -3.38 -5.92 -14.81
CA PRO A 284 -2.51 -6.09 -15.97
C PRO A 284 -1.20 -5.30 -15.91
N ALA A 285 -0.83 -4.78 -14.74
CA ALA A 285 0.39 -3.99 -14.56
C ALA A 285 1.63 -4.72 -15.12
N HIS A 286 2.57 -3.97 -15.72
CA HIS A 286 3.75 -4.55 -16.37
C HIS A 286 5.03 -3.72 -16.21
N GLY A 287 4.96 -2.58 -15.53
CA GLY A 287 6.09 -1.69 -15.32
C GLY A 287 7.09 -2.20 -14.28
N ARG A 288 8.29 -1.62 -14.30
CA ARG A 288 9.37 -1.96 -13.35
C ARG A 288 8.97 -1.79 -11.91
N GLU A 289 8.22 -0.75 -11.60
CA GLU A 289 7.81 -0.42 -10.22
C GLU A 289 6.70 -1.33 -9.74
N SER A 290 5.78 -1.69 -10.62
CA SER A 290 4.75 -2.69 -10.37
C SER A 290 5.34 -4.07 -10.02
N CYS A 291 6.60 -4.35 -10.42
CA CYS A 291 7.31 -5.57 -10.03
C CYS A 291 7.72 -5.61 -8.56
N LEU A 292 7.81 -4.47 -7.88
CA LEU A 292 8.31 -4.40 -6.52
C LEU A 292 7.24 -4.66 -5.47
N GLN A 293 6.04 -4.12 -5.70
CA GLN A 293 4.92 -4.27 -4.76
C GLN A 293 3.61 -4.48 -5.50
N PRO A 294 2.76 -5.39 -5.01
CA PRO A 294 1.43 -5.58 -5.55
C PRO A 294 0.55 -4.36 -5.20
N SER A 295 -0.40 -4.06 -6.08
CA SER A 295 -1.38 -3.02 -5.80
C SER A 295 -2.26 -3.41 -4.59
N ARG A 296 -2.73 -2.42 -3.86
CA ARG A 296 -3.65 -2.65 -2.74
C ARG A 296 -5.01 -3.18 -3.19
N HIS A 297 -5.43 -2.76 -4.37
CA HIS A 297 -6.65 -3.27 -4.97
C HIS A 297 -6.55 -4.78 -5.22
N LEU A 298 -5.38 -5.27 -5.65
CA LEU A 298 -5.12 -6.71 -5.78
C LEU A 298 -5.24 -7.43 -4.43
N LEU A 299 -4.58 -6.91 -3.37
CA LEU A 299 -4.67 -7.48 -2.03
C LEU A 299 -6.11 -7.57 -1.54
N ASN A 300 -6.88 -6.49 -1.73
CA ASN A 300 -8.27 -6.43 -1.32
C ASN A 300 -9.17 -7.34 -2.16
N ALA A 301 -8.96 -7.42 -3.48
CA ALA A 301 -9.70 -8.32 -4.36
C ALA A 301 -9.52 -9.79 -3.93
N LEU A 302 -8.27 -10.20 -3.65
CA LEU A 302 -7.98 -11.55 -3.17
C LEU A 302 -8.64 -11.84 -1.81
N ALA A 303 -8.55 -10.88 -0.87
CA ALA A 303 -9.18 -11.01 0.45
C ALA A 303 -10.70 -11.11 0.39
N GLN A 304 -11.32 -10.47 -0.60
CA GLN A 304 -12.77 -10.56 -0.86
C GLN A 304 -13.16 -11.84 -1.62
N GLY A 305 -12.19 -12.61 -2.09
CA GLY A 305 -12.43 -13.83 -2.84
C GLY A 305 -12.87 -13.57 -4.29
N CYS A 306 -12.38 -12.51 -4.90
CA CYS A 306 -12.53 -12.32 -6.34
C CYS A 306 -11.70 -13.35 -7.10
N ALA A 307 -12.21 -13.85 -8.21
CA ALA A 307 -11.35 -14.51 -9.19
C ALA A 307 -10.44 -13.47 -9.81
N VAL A 308 -9.14 -13.67 -9.71
CA VAL A 308 -8.13 -12.71 -10.17
C VAL A 308 -7.37 -13.25 -11.36
N VAL A 309 -7.22 -12.39 -12.38
CA VAL A 309 -6.27 -12.54 -13.49
C VAL A 309 -5.24 -11.42 -13.36
N ALA A 310 -3.97 -11.76 -13.14
CA ALA A 310 -2.91 -10.79 -12.91
C ALA A 310 -1.68 -11.08 -13.76
N SER A 311 -0.89 -10.05 -14.03
CA SER A 311 0.41 -10.21 -14.69
C SER A 311 1.34 -11.10 -13.87
N ASP A 312 2.13 -11.90 -14.54
CA ASP A 312 3.14 -12.75 -13.89
C ASP A 312 4.36 -11.93 -13.46
N LEU A 313 4.19 -11.22 -12.36
CA LEU A 313 5.22 -10.40 -11.72
C LEU A 313 5.73 -11.07 -10.44
N PRO A 314 7.01 -10.88 -10.06
CA PRO A 314 7.56 -11.47 -8.84
C PRO A 314 6.74 -11.16 -7.58
N CYS A 315 6.25 -9.93 -7.43
CA CYS A 315 5.42 -9.54 -6.29
C CYS A 315 4.00 -10.16 -6.33
N HIS A 316 3.46 -10.46 -7.53
CA HIS A 316 2.18 -11.15 -7.67
C HIS A 316 2.31 -12.64 -7.35
N ARG A 317 3.44 -13.28 -7.71
CA ARG A 317 3.74 -14.68 -7.34
C ARG A 317 3.84 -14.89 -5.83
N GLU A 318 4.09 -13.84 -5.04
CA GLU A 318 4.02 -13.92 -3.57
C GLU A 318 2.58 -14.03 -3.04
N LEU A 319 1.58 -13.70 -3.87
CA LEU A 319 0.16 -13.66 -3.51
C LEU A 319 -0.67 -14.74 -4.20
N LEU A 320 -0.25 -15.16 -5.37
CA LEU A 320 -1.02 -16.01 -6.27
C LEU A 320 -0.25 -17.27 -6.64
N VAL A 321 -0.95 -18.39 -6.61
CA VAL A 321 -0.51 -19.64 -7.23
C VAL A 321 -1.34 -19.81 -8.51
N HIS A 322 -0.66 -19.80 -9.67
CA HIS A 322 -1.29 -19.92 -10.98
C HIS A 322 -2.21 -21.14 -11.07
N GLY A 323 -3.43 -20.94 -11.53
CA GLY A 323 -4.45 -21.98 -11.68
C GLY A 323 -5.13 -22.42 -10.36
N HIS A 324 -4.66 -21.94 -9.20
CA HIS A 324 -5.20 -22.33 -7.89
C HIS A 324 -5.87 -21.15 -7.17
N SER A 325 -5.14 -20.07 -6.90
CA SER A 325 -5.68 -18.89 -6.20
C SER A 325 -5.76 -17.64 -7.09
N GLY A 326 -5.53 -17.80 -8.38
CA GLY A 326 -5.64 -16.80 -9.43
C GLY A 326 -4.98 -17.29 -10.71
N MET A 327 -5.18 -16.57 -11.80
CA MET A 327 -4.53 -16.83 -13.07
C MET A 327 -3.42 -15.80 -13.29
N LEU A 328 -2.22 -16.28 -13.60
CA LEU A 328 -1.10 -15.44 -13.99
C LEU A 328 -0.93 -15.48 -15.53
N PHE A 329 -0.70 -14.34 -16.14
CA PHE A 329 -0.42 -14.23 -17.57
C PHE A 329 0.91 -13.50 -17.80
N GLU A 330 1.57 -13.73 -18.91
CA GLU A 330 2.85 -13.10 -19.26
C GLU A 330 2.69 -11.58 -19.35
N ALA A 331 3.44 -10.85 -18.50
CA ALA A 331 3.33 -9.40 -18.35
C ALA A 331 3.55 -8.68 -19.70
N GLY A 332 2.66 -7.73 -20.03
CA GLY A 332 2.69 -6.98 -21.29
C GLY A 332 2.24 -7.76 -22.55
N LYS A 333 1.87 -9.05 -22.42
CA LYS A 333 1.45 -9.88 -23.57
C LYS A 333 -0.08 -10.00 -23.65
N ARG A 334 -0.67 -9.27 -24.60
CA ARG A 334 -2.13 -9.29 -24.84
C ARG A 334 -2.69 -10.68 -25.06
N ALA A 335 -2.04 -11.50 -25.88
CA ALA A 335 -2.53 -12.85 -26.19
C ALA A 335 -2.58 -13.72 -24.92
N SER A 336 -1.59 -13.62 -24.03
CA SER A 336 -1.56 -14.33 -22.77
C SER A 336 -2.68 -13.86 -21.82
N LEU A 337 -2.96 -12.55 -21.75
CA LEU A 337 -4.08 -11.99 -21.00
C LEU A 337 -5.42 -12.50 -21.51
N VAL A 338 -5.63 -12.46 -22.84
CA VAL A 338 -6.87 -12.96 -23.47
C VAL A 338 -7.08 -14.43 -23.12
N ASN A 339 -6.07 -15.27 -23.29
CA ASN A 339 -6.16 -16.70 -23.00
C ASN A 339 -6.47 -16.95 -21.51
N ALA A 340 -5.84 -16.20 -20.58
CA ALA A 340 -6.11 -16.36 -19.16
C ALA A 340 -7.56 -15.99 -18.80
N ILE A 341 -8.11 -14.94 -19.40
CA ILE A 341 -9.52 -14.55 -19.18
C ILE A 341 -10.46 -15.60 -19.82
N GLU A 342 -10.20 -16.05 -21.05
CA GLU A 342 -11.02 -17.07 -21.73
C GLU A 342 -11.09 -18.37 -20.93
N LEU A 343 -9.97 -18.84 -20.37
CA LEU A 343 -9.92 -20.02 -19.52
C LEU A 343 -10.81 -19.91 -18.27
N VAL A 344 -10.91 -18.72 -17.68
CA VAL A 344 -11.78 -18.52 -16.51
C VAL A 344 -13.24 -18.40 -16.93
N LEU A 345 -13.54 -17.72 -18.04
CA LEU A 345 -14.92 -17.57 -18.55
C LEU A 345 -15.51 -18.87 -19.09
N ALA A 346 -14.67 -19.76 -19.62
CA ALA A 346 -15.12 -21.05 -20.17
C ALA A 346 -15.67 -22.00 -19.08
N GLU A 347 -15.24 -21.82 -17.83
CA GLU A 347 -15.58 -22.71 -16.71
C GLU A 347 -16.07 -21.89 -15.51
N PRO A 348 -17.37 -21.59 -15.39
CA PRO A 348 -17.90 -20.73 -14.32
C PRO A 348 -17.55 -21.20 -12.90
N TRP A 349 -17.45 -22.50 -12.66
CA TRP A 349 -17.05 -23.08 -11.38
C TRP A 349 -15.61 -22.65 -10.97
N ARG A 350 -14.76 -22.36 -11.95
CA ARG A 350 -13.38 -21.89 -11.72
C ARG A 350 -13.34 -20.55 -11.04
N ILE A 351 -14.31 -19.68 -11.31
CA ILE A 351 -14.41 -18.36 -10.68
C ILE A 351 -14.56 -18.52 -9.16
N ASP A 352 -15.45 -19.42 -8.74
CA ASP A 352 -15.68 -19.68 -7.31
C ASP A 352 -14.48 -20.36 -6.66
N ALA A 353 -13.88 -21.33 -7.33
CA ALA A 353 -12.71 -22.06 -6.82
C ALA A 353 -11.51 -21.15 -6.63
N LEU A 354 -11.17 -20.32 -7.63
CA LEU A 354 -10.07 -19.34 -7.55
C LEU A 354 -10.30 -18.33 -6.41
N GLY A 355 -11.53 -17.81 -6.32
CA GLY A 355 -11.90 -16.84 -5.30
C GLY A 355 -11.85 -17.42 -3.88
N ALA A 356 -12.34 -18.65 -3.69
CA ALA A 356 -12.27 -19.33 -2.39
C ALA A 356 -10.82 -19.58 -1.95
N ALA A 357 -9.98 -20.11 -2.83
CA ALA A 357 -8.57 -20.34 -2.55
C ALA A 357 -7.79 -19.04 -2.27
N ALA A 358 -8.10 -17.96 -3.01
CA ALA A 358 -7.51 -16.64 -2.77
C ALA A 358 -7.86 -16.11 -1.38
N ARG A 359 -9.13 -16.20 -0.99
CA ARG A 359 -9.62 -15.76 0.33
C ARG A 359 -8.94 -16.53 1.45
N ASP A 360 -8.86 -17.87 1.33
CA ASP A 360 -8.19 -18.72 2.32
C ASP A 360 -6.72 -18.35 2.47
N PHE A 361 -5.99 -18.18 1.36
CA PHE A 361 -4.61 -17.73 1.38
C PHE A 361 -4.45 -16.38 2.10
N MET A 362 -5.30 -15.41 1.80
CA MET A 362 -5.23 -14.09 2.43
C MET A 362 -5.54 -14.16 3.93
N ALA A 363 -6.55 -14.92 4.34
CA ALA A 363 -6.92 -15.10 5.74
C ALA A 363 -5.80 -15.78 6.55
N THR A 364 -5.16 -16.79 5.97
CA THR A 364 -4.14 -17.60 6.68
C THR A 364 -2.73 -17.02 6.61
N ARG A 365 -2.40 -16.21 5.60
CA ARG A 365 -1.02 -15.74 5.35
C ARG A 365 -0.83 -14.22 5.42
N ARG A 366 -1.90 -13.43 5.33
CA ARG A 366 -1.86 -11.97 5.12
C ARG A 366 -2.80 -11.20 6.07
N SER A 367 -2.97 -11.65 7.30
CA SER A 367 -3.81 -10.93 8.27
C SER A 367 -3.04 -9.83 9.02
N TRP A 368 -3.77 -8.87 9.59
CA TRP A 368 -3.20 -7.83 10.46
C TRP A 368 -2.59 -8.41 11.73
N GLU A 369 -3.16 -9.50 12.27
CA GLU A 369 -2.64 -10.23 13.41
C GLU A 369 -1.23 -10.76 13.13
N LEU A 370 -1.03 -11.39 11.97
CA LEU A 370 0.28 -11.90 11.54
C LEU A 370 1.26 -10.77 11.27
N THR A 371 0.80 -9.66 10.68
CA THR A 371 1.62 -8.49 10.43
C THR A 371 2.12 -7.88 11.75
N ALA A 372 1.22 -7.70 12.72
CA ALA A 372 1.58 -7.22 14.06
C ALA A 372 2.54 -8.17 14.80
N ALA A 373 2.32 -9.49 14.71
CA ALA A 373 3.21 -10.48 15.31
C ALA A 373 4.63 -10.45 14.70
N ARG A 374 4.74 -10.22 13.38
CA ARG A 374 6.04 -10.04 12.71
C ARG A 374 6.75 -8.78 13.18
N TYR A 375 6.04 -7.65 13.29
CA TYR A 375 6.60 -6.42 13.86
C TYR A 375 7.06 -6.61 15.30
N ARG A 376 6.24 -7.23 16.14
CA ARG A 376 6.59 -7.51 17.54
C ARG A 376 7.90 -8.30 17.65
N ARG A 377 8.08 -9.34 16.84
CA ARG A 377 9.34 -10.12 16.80
C ARG A 377 10.55 -9.26 16.44
N ILE A 378 10.39 -8.33 15.50
CA ILE A 378 11.47 -7.40 15.12
C ILE A 378 11.77 -6.45 16.26
N TYR A 379 10.77 -5.92 16.94
CA TYR A 379 10.98 -5.04 18.09
C TYR A 379 11.77 -5.77 19.18
N GLU A 380 11.37 -6.98 19.54
CA GLU A 380 12.07 -7.83 20.53
C GLU A 380 13.53 -8.06 20.12
N MET A 381 13.76 -8.44 18.85
CA MET A 381 15.11 -8.67 18.33
C MET A 381 16.00 -7.42 18.41
N VAL A 382 15.46 -6.26 18.03
CA VAL A 382 16.24 -5.00 17.98
C VAL A 382 16.50 -4.46 19.40
N ILE A 383 15.55 -4.60 20.32
CA ILE A 383 15.70 -4.21 21.71
C ILE A 383 16.74 -5.10 22.41
N ASN A 384 16.63 -6.42 22.27
CA ASN A 384 17.57 -7.37 22.89
C ASN A 384 19.01 -7.18 22.40
N LYS A 385 19.22 -6.88 21.10
CA LYS A 385 20.55 -6.53 20.57
C LYS A 385 21.13 -5.27 21.20
N ARG A 386 20.30 -4.26 21.47
CA ARG A 386 20.75 -3.05 22.17
C ARG A 386 21.21 -3.38 23.59
N ASP A 387 20.43 -4.17 24.32
CA ASP A 387 20.69 -4.48 25.72
C ASP A 387 21.93 -5.38 25.88
N ALA A 388 22.17 -6.28 24.92
CA ALA A 388 23.41 -7.07 24.85
C ALA A 388 24.66 -6.25 24.48
N SER A 389 24.50 -5.04 23.94
CA SER A 389 25.60 -4.15 23.55
C SER A 389 25.93 -3.09 24.63
N ARG A 390 25.19 -3.07 25.72
CA ARG A 390 25.39 -2.21 26.91
C ARG A 390 26.14 -2.93 28.00
#